data_22b1edba055eab6738b79a1201322c0b
#
_entry.id   22b1edba055eab6738b79a1201322c0b
#
_cell.length_a   1.000
_cell.length_b   1.000
_cell.length_c   1.000
_cell.angle_alpha   90.00
_cell.angle_beta   90.00
_cell.angle_gamma   90.00
#
_symmetry.space_group_name_H-M   'P 1'
#
loop_
_entity.id
_entity.type
_entity.pdbx_description
1 polymer ?
#
loop_
_entity_poly.entity_id
_entity_poly.type
_entity_poly.pdbx_seq_one_letter_code
_entity_poly.pdbx_strand_id
1 'polypeptide(L)'
;MTKRVDKPRTAAALAGTIVLALSGCGMTGPGKTMTIDEARSQAVTELRSVLELAPDTWPQEVPKPVANDCQVDGQKAVQFSYYVEVDRPDDPQVLVEQAGEHWRKQGYELATTRTEMDAATGDVSAVVARADGKPRASIAATKVRAHVNVDSRCVLGDPNDYR
;
A
#
# COMPACT_ATOMS: atom_id res chain seq x y z
N MET A 1 -21.52 -42.28 64.91
CA MET A 1 -20.08 -42.47 65.19
C MET A 1 -19.30 -41.89 64.06
N THR A 2 -18.75 -40.71 64.26
CA THR A 2 -18.11 -39.87 63.26
C THR A 2 -16.61 -39.92 63.46
N LYS A 3 -15.88 -40.33 62.47
CA LYS A 3 -14.41 -40.31 62.49
C LYS A 3 -13.87 -39.24 61.54
N ARG A 4 -13.37 -38.12 62.09
CA ARG A 4 -12.59 -37.11 61.37
C ARG A 4 -11.21 -37.65 61.05
N VAL A 5 -10.76 -37.41 59.78
CA VAL A 5 -9.40 -37.65 59.41
C VAL A 5 -8.83 -36.29 58.97
N ASP A 6 -7.88 -35.77 59.73
CA ASP A 6 -7.12 -34.56 59.44
C ASP A 6 -6.07 -34.86 58.37
N LYS A 7 -5.97 -33.98 57.38
CA LYS A 7 -4.99 -34.03 56.28
C LYS A 7 -4.04 -32.86 56.40
N PRO A 8 -2.71 -33.10 56.47
CA PRO A 8 -1.75 -32.01 56.62
C PRO A 8 -1.62 -31.19 55.36
N ARG A 9 -1.50 -29.87 55.55
CA ARG A 9 -1.21 -28.88 54.53
C ARG A 9 0.30 -28.87 54.27
N THR A 10 0.70 -29.22 53.05
CA THR A 10 2.06 -28.97 52.55
C THR A 10 2.01 -27.71 51.70
N ALA A 11 2.63 -26.65 52.17
CA ALA A 11 2.85 -25.41 51.42
C ALA A 11 4.09 -25.58 50.54
N ALA A 12 3.92 -25.61 49.21
CA ALA A 12 5.00 -25.52 48.24
C ALA A 12 5.08 -24.09 47.76
N ALA A 13 6.11 -23.37 48.18
CA ALA A 13 6.43 -22.04 47.67
C ALA A 13 7.13 -22.18 46.32
N LEU A 14 6.46 -21.84 45.22
CA LEU A 14 7.04 -21.67 43.90
C LEU A 14 7.46 -20.22 43.72
N ALA A 15 8.78 -19.99 43.84
CA ALA A 15 9.42 -18.73 43.49
C ALA A 15 9.42 -18.61 41.95
N GLY A 16 8.43 -17.91 41.39
CA GLY A 16 8.36 -17.57 39.99
C GLY A 16 9.27 -16.37 39.68
N THR A 17 10.36 -16.61 39.02
CA THR A 17 11.24 -15.55 38.48
C THR A 17 10.54 -14.88 37.33
N ILE A 18 10.02 -13.65 37.54
CA ILE A 18 9.45 -12.81 36.48
C ILE A 18 10.63 -12.23 35.71
N VAL A 19 10.90 -12.78 34.53
CA VAL A 19 11.78 -12.17 33.53
C VAL A 19 10.99 -11.04 32.88
N LEU A 20 11.20 -9.82 33.32
CA LEU A 20 10.76 -8.59 32.63
C LEU A 20 11.55 -8.47 31.32
N ALA A 21 10.98 -8.96 30.24
CA ALA A 21 11.42 -8.60 28.90
C ALA A 21 11.14 -7.09 28.72
N LEU A 22 12.18 -6.28 28.90
CA LEU A 22 12.20 -4.89 28.48
C LEU A 22 12.07 -4.88 26.94
N SER A 23 10.83 -4.85 26.46
CA SER A 23 10.52 -4.47 25.09
C SER A 23 10.99 -3.03 24.94
N GLY A 24 12.20 -2.87 24.40
CA GLY A 24 12.73 -1.57 24.02
C GLY A 24 11.76 -0.89 23.08
N CYS A 25 10.95 0.05 23.57
CA CYS A 25 10.37 1.09 22.74
C CYS A 25 11.56 1.78 22.07
N GLY A 26 11.79 1.42 20.81
CA GLY A 26 12.69 2.18 19.95
C GLY A 26 12.20 3.63 19.98
N MET A 27 12.94 4.49 20.68
CA MET A 27 12.82 5.92 20.52
C MET A 27 12.99 6.16 19.02
N THR A 28 11.89 6.49 18.32
CA THR A 28 11.95 7.14 17.02
C THR A 28 12.68 8.44 17.24
N GLY A 29 13.99 8.42 16.95
CA GLY A 29 14.78 9.64 16.82
C GLY A 29 14.13 10.58 15.80
N PRO A 30 14.52 11.85 15.69
CA PRO A 30 13.93 12.84 14.79
C PRO A 30 13.80 12.17 13.42
N GLY A 31 12.54 12.07 12.93
CA GLY A 31 12.10 11.14 11.91
C GLY A 31 13.06 11.08 10.73
N LYS A 32 13.60 9.92 10.45
CA LYS A 32 14.48 9.69 9.29
C LYS A 32 13.72 10.16 8.05
N THR A 33 14.22 11.22 7.44
CA THR A 33 13.66 11.74 6.19
C THR A 33 13.74 10.64 5.15
N MET A 34 12.63 10.32 4.50
CA MET A 34 12.58 9.32 3.44
C MET A 34 13.52 9.73 2.31
N THR A 35 14.33 8.80 1.84
CA THR A 35 15.20 9.01 0.69
C THR A 35 14.44 8.83 -0.63
N ILE A 36 15.01 9.34 -1.72
CA ILE A 36 14.47 9.17 -3.08
C ILE A 36 14.35 7.69 -3.46
N ASP A 37 15.37 6.88 -3.14
CA ASP A 37 15.38 5.46 -3.45
C ASP A 37 14.34 4.69 -2.63
N GLU A 38 14.14 5.06 -1.37
CA GLU A 38 13.06 4.48 -0.53
C GLU A 38 11.68 4.82 -1.12
N ALA A 39 11.44 6.07 -1.54
CA ALA A 39 10.18 6.50 -2.15
C ALA A 39 9.90 5.75 -3.46
N ARG A 40 10.90 5.63 -4.33
CA ARG A 40 10.80 4.86 -5.58
C ARG A 40 10.56 3.38 -5.34
N SER A 41 11.30 2.77 -4.41
CA SER A 41 11.16 1.35 -4.06
C SER A 41 9.76 1.04 -3.54
N GLN A 42 9.19 1.89 -2.68
CA GLN A 42 7.83 1.72 -2.19
C GLN A 42 6.80 1.80 -3.33
N ALA A 43 6.94 2.75 -4.25
CA ALA A 43 6.03 2.88 -5.37
C ALA A 43 6.11 1.69 -6.34
N VAL A 44 7.32 1.18 -6.62
CA VAL A 44 7.53 -0.03 -7.44
C VAL A 44 6.94 -1.26 -6.78
N THR A 45 7.10 -1.42 -5.47
CA THR A 45 6.52 -2.53 -4.70
C THR A 45 4.99 -2.48 -4.78
N GLU A 46 4.40 -1.30 -4.60
CA GLU A 46 2.96 -1.10 -4.71
C GLU A 46 2.44 -1.41 -6.12
N LEU A 47 3.12 -0.90 -7.15
CA LEU A 47 2.75 -1.19 -8.54
C LEU A 47 2.75 -2.70 -8.81
N ARG A 48 3.84 -3.39 -8.48
CA ARG A 48 3.95 -4.85 -8.68
C ARG A 48 2.85 -5.62 -7.98
N SER A 49 2.52 -5.25 -6.74
CA SER A 49 1.47 -5.92 -5.97
C SER A 49 0.08 -5.86 -6.64
N VAL A 50 -0.18 -4.79 -7.41
CA VAL A 50 -1.42 -4.66 -8.19
C VAL A 50 -1.33 -5.43 -9.50
N LEU A 51 -0.19 -5.36 -10.21
CA LEU A 51 -0.01 -6.09 -11.49
C LEU A 51 -0.09 -7.61 -11.28
N GLU A 52 0.39 -8.11 -10.15
CA GLU A 52 0.35 -9.53 -9.76
C GLU A 52 -1.08 -10.05 -9.50
N LEU A 53 -2.09 -9.18 -9.33
CA LEU A 53 -3.49 -9.60 -9.18
C LEU A 53 -4.07 -10.19 -10.48
N ALA A 54 -3.55 -9.76 -11.64
CA ALA A 54 -3.97 -10.24 -12.95
C ALA A 54 -2.74 -10.34 -13.89
N PRO A 55 -1.82 -11.31 -13.64
CA PRO A 55 -0.53 -11.36 -14.33
C PRO A 55 -0.64 -11.63 -15.83
N ASP A 56 -1.72 -12.26 -16.29
CA ASP A 56 -1.99 -12.51 -17.70
C ASP A 56 -2.53 -11.25 -18.43
N THR A 57 -3.02 -10.28 -17.68
CA THR A 57 -3.54 -9.01 -18.23
C THR A 57 -2.47 -7.93 -18.26
N TRP A 58 -1.68 -7.81 -17.19
CA TRP A 58 -0.73 -6.72 -17.03
C TRP A 58 0.68 -7.07 -17.52
N PRO A 59 1.40 -6.12 -18.18
CA PRO A 59 2.81 -6.28 -18.44
C PRO A 59 3.59 -6.38 -17.12
N GLN A 60 4.52 -7.32 -17.05
CA GLN A 60 5.29 -7.57 -15.82
C GLN A 60 6.53 -6.67 -15.68
N GLU A 61 6.88 -5.94 -16.74
CA GLU A 61 7.97 -4.97 -16.71
C GLU A 61 7.54 -3.67 -16.03
N VAL A 62 8.33 -3.21 -15.07
CA VAL A 62 8.09 -1.92 -14.41
C VAL A 62 8.57 -0.79 -15.35
N PRO A 63 7.70 0.13 -15.73
CA PRO A 63 8.05 1.21 -16.63
C PRO A 63 9.02 2.21 -15.97
N LYS A 64 9.74 2.97 -16.82
CA LYS A 64 10.50 4.12 -16.32
C LYS A 64 9.54 5.16 -15.75
N PRO A 65 9.77 5.68 -14.53
CA PRO A 65 8.88 6.67 -13.93
C PRO A 65 9.04 8.04 -14.60
N VAL A 66 7.98 8.84 -14.48
CA VAL A 66 8.02 10.28 -14.74
C VAL A 66 8.32 11.00 -13.43
N ALA A 67 9.33 11.87 -13.43
CA ALA A 67 9.67 12.73 -12.30
C ALA A 67 8.83 14.01 -12.36
N ASN A 68 8.01 14.24 -11.33
CA ASN A 68 7.09 15.38 -11.20
C ASN A 68 7.56 16.32 -10.10
N ASP A 69 7.29 17.61 -10.28
CA ASP A 69 7.51 18.63 -9.25
C ASP A 69 6.48 18.49 -8.14
N CYS A 70 6.94 18.58 -6.89
CA CYS A 70 6.08 18.69 -5.71
C CYS A 70 6.79 19.49 -4.61
N GLN A 71 6.18 19.62 -3.44
CA GLN A 71 6.76 20.35 -2.30
C GLN A 71 6.62 19.57 -1.01
N VAL A 72 7.64 19.64 -0.15
CA VAL A 72 7.65 19.17 1.23
C VAL A 72 8.05 20.37 2.10
N ASP A 73 7.16 20.79 2.99
CA ASP A 73 7.36 21.96 3.85
C ASP A 73 7.80 23.23 3.10
N GLY A 74 7.23 23.45 1.90
CA GLY A 74 7.54 24.59 1.04
C GLY A 74 8.87 24.48 0.28
N GLN A 75 9.62 23.39 0.45
CA GLN A 75 10.86 23.12 -0.27
C GLN A 75 10.61 22.32 -1.55
N LYS A 76 11.45 22.54 -2.56
CA LYS A 76 11.42 21.79 -3.82
C LYS A 76 11.61 20.30 -3.55
N ALA A 77 10.76 19.49 -4.16
CA ALA A 77 10.74 18.06 -3.96
C ALA A 77 10.35 17.35 -5.27
N VAL A 78 10.54 16.03 -5.31
CA VAL A 78 10.25 15.19 -6.47
C VAL A 78 9.29 14.07 -6.07
N GLN A 79 8.36 13.77 -6.98
CA GLN A 79 7.46 12.62 -6.94
C GLN A 79 7.63 11.81 -8.21
N PHE A 80 7.65 10.48 -8.10
CA PHE A 80 7.79 9.58 -9.24
C PHE A 80 6.46 8.90 -9.54
N SER A 81 5.96 9.09 -10.76
CA SER A 81 4.73 8.43 -11.25
C SER A 81 5.09 7.27 -12.17
N TYR A 82 4.52 6.11 -11.86
CA TYR A 82 4.60 4.89 -12.66
C TYR A 82 3.23 4.64 -13.29
N TYR A 83 3.18 4.49 -14.59
CA TYR A 83 1.95 4.30 -15.35
C TYR A 83 2.06 3.05 -16.23
N VAL A 84 1.09 2.16 -16.09
CA VAL A 84 0.96 0.94 -16.90
C VAL A 84 -0.42 0.92 -17.52
N GLU A 85 -0.50 0.61 -18.80
CA GLU A 85 -1.73 0.55 -19.56
C GLU A 85 -1.83 -0.75 -20.36
N VAL A 86 -3.04 -1.25 -20.54
CA VAL A 86 -3.37 -2.37 -21.42
C VAL A 86 -4.61 -2.06 -22.24
N ASP A 87 -4.62 -2.54 -23.47
CA ASP A 87 -5.77 -2.47 -24.36
C ASP A 87 -6.71 -3.65 -24.10
N ARG A 88 -8.02 -3.38 -24.17
CA ARG A 88 -9.12 -4.36 -24.16
C ARG A 88 -8.99 -5.42 -23.07
N PRO A 89 -9.04 -5.04 -21.79
CA PRO A 89 -9.06 -6.03 -20.71
C PRO A 89 -10.31 -6.91 -20.82
N ASP A 90 -10.17 -8.20 -20.49
CA ASP A 90 -11.28 -9.17 -20.58
C ASP A 90 -12.45 -8.78 -19.66
N ASP A 91 -12.16 -8.39 -18.43
CA ASP A 91 -13.17 -7.91 -17.47
C ASP A 91 -12.69 -6.64 -16.74
N PRO A 92 -13.01 -5.45 -17.27
CA PRO A 92 -12.57 -4.18 -16.71
C PRO A 92 -13.09 -3.92 -15.29
N GLN A 93 -14.29 -4.39 -14.97
CA GLN A 93 -14.87 -4.19 -13.65
C GLN A 93 -14.17 -5.04 -12.61
N VAL A 94 -13.90 -6.30 -12.91
CA VAL A 94 -13.18 -7.22 -12.01
C VAL A 94 -11.79 -6.70 -11.69
N LEU A 95 -11.05 -6.15 -12.67
CA LEU A 95 -9.74 -5.55 -12.42
C LEU A 95 -9.80 -4.42 -11.38
N VAL A 96 -10.77 -3.52 -11.51
CA VAL A 96 -10.95 -2.40 -10.59
C VAL A 96 -11.37 -2.87 -9.19
N GLU A 97 -12.27 -3.86 -9.12
CA GLU A 97 -12.72 -4.43 -7.84
C GLU A 97 -11.59 -5.14 -7.11
N GLN A 98 -10.80 -5.97 -7.79
CA GLN A 98 -9.66 -6.68 -7.22
C GLN A 98 -8.59 -5.72 -6.67
N ALA A 99 -8.23 -4.69 -7.44
CA ALA A 99 -7.31 -3.65 -6.98
C ALA A 99 -7.86 -2.90 -5.76
N GLY A 100 -9.14 -2.53 -5.76
CA GLY A 100 -9.79 -1.88 -4.63
C GLY A 100 -9.79 -2.74 -3.37
N GLU A 101 -10.10 -4.04 -3.48
CA GLU A 101 -10.05 -4.95 -2.34
C GLU A 101 -8.62 -5.14 -1.81
N HIS A 102 -7.65 -5.25 -2.70
CA HIS A 102 -6.24 -5.35 -2.36
C HIS A 102 -5.79 -4.14 -1.53
N TRP A 103 -6.05 -2.93 -2.00
CA TRP A 103 -5.71 -1.70 -1.30
C TRP A 103 -6.45 -1.54 0.04
N ARG A 104 -7.72 -1.94 0.11
CA ARG A 104 -8.47 -1.92 1.36
C ARG A 104 -7.84 -2.84 2.42
N LYS A 105 -7.43 -4.05 2.04
CA LYS A 105 -6.72 -4.99 2.93
C LYS A 105 -5.38 -4.44 3.42
N GLN A 106 -4.74 -3.60 2.63
CA GLN A 106 -3.52 -2.91 3.00
C GLN A 106 -3.75 -1.63 3.83
N GLY A 107 -5.00 -1.26 4.12
CA GLY A 107 -5.33 -0.09 4.95
C GLY A 107 -5.34 1.24 4.19
N TYR A 108 -5.58 1.21 2.88
CA TYR A 108 -5.86 2.42 2.11
C TYR A 108 -7.32 2.87 2.27
N GLU A 109 -7.52 4.19 2.26
CA GLU A 109 -8.81 4.81 2.02
C GLU A 109 -9.10 4.85 0.52
N LEU A 110 -10.31 4.47 0.12
CA LEU A 110 -10.69 4.34 -1.28
C LEU A 110 -11.75 5.37 -1.68
N ALA A 111 -11.52 6.01 -2.83
CA ALA A 111 -12.55 6.75 -3.56
C ALA A 111 -12.86 5.99 -4.86
N THR A 112 -14.09 5.52 -4.99
CA THR A 112 -14.56 4.76 -6.16
C THR A 112 -15.49 5.63 -6.97
N THR A 113 -15.33 5.59 -8.31
CA THR A 113 -16.22 6.26 -9.26
C THR A 113 -16.63 5.28 -10.35
N ARG A 114 -17.86 5.46 -10.87
CA ARG A 114 -18.34 4.83 -12.08
C ARG A 114 -19.03 5.90 -12.92
N THR A 115 -18.65 6.01 -14.18
CA THR A 115 -19.19 6.99 -15.11
C THR A 115 -19.63 6.29 -16.38
N GLU A 116 -20.88 6.50 -16.76
CA GLU A 116 -21.38 6.05 -18.07
C GLU A 116 -20.72 6.87 -19.18
N MET A 117 -20.26 6.16 -20.21
CA MET A 117 -19.67 6.72 -21.41
C MET A 117 -20.51 6.29 -22.63
N ASP A 118 -19.95 6.47 -23.82
CA ASP A 118 -20.60 5.99 -25.05
C ASP A 118 -20.56 4.45 -25.17
N ALA A 119 -21.38 3.91 -26.06
CA ALA A 119 -21.50 2.47 -26.25
C ALA A 119 -20.21 1.78 -26.71
N ALA A 120 -19.30 2.51 -27.37
CA ALA A 120 -18.02 1.97 -27.84
C ALA A 120 -17.02 1.83 -26.70
N THR A 121 -16.94 2.80 -25.82
CA THR A 121 -16.05 2.83 -24.65
C THR A 121 -16.60 1.99 -23.48
N GLY A 122 -17.92 1.97 -23.32
CA GLY A 122 -18.57 1.40 -22.14
C GLY A 122 -18.34 2.25 -20.89
N ASP A 123 -18.82 1.78 -19.75
CA ASP A 123 -18.63 2.49 -18.47
C ASP A 123 -17.16 2.57 -18.08
N VAL A 124 -16.75 3.70 -17.52
CA VAL A 124 -15.49 3.85 -16.81
C VAL A 124 -15.71 3.48 -15.35
N SER A 125 -15.01 2.46 -14.88
CA SER A 125 -14.88 2.14 -13.46
C SER A 125 -13.52 2.59 -12.99
N ALA A 126 -13.42 3.25 -11.84
CA ALA A 126 -12.15 3.70 -11.29
C ALA A 126 -12.12 3.65 -9.75
N VAL A 127 -10.94 3.42 -9.23
CA VAL A 127 -10.64 3.49 -7.80
C VAL A 127 -9.36 4.28 -7.59
N VAL A 128 -9.38 5.17 -6.60
CA VAL A 128 -8.19 5.89 -6.11
C VAL A 128 -7.97 5.48 -4.65
N ALA A 129 -6.74 5.06 -4.34
CA ALA A 129 -6.32 4.62 -3.03
C ALA A 129 -5.33 5.60 -2.41
N ARG A 130 -5.57 6.01 -1.17
CA ARG A 130 -4.74 6.95 -0.40
C ARG A 130 -4.56 6.44 1.01
N ALA A 131 -3.35 6.57 1.56
CA ALA A 131 -3.06 6.33 2.96
C ALA A 131 -1.85 7.18 3.37
N ASP A 132 -1.85 7.64 4.61
CA ASP A 132 -0.71 8.37 5.14
C ASP A 132 0.56 7.51 5.12
N GLY A 133 1.64 8.12 4.67
CA GLY A 133 2.94 7.46 4.62
C GLY A 133 3.12 6.41 3.52
N LYS A 134 2.14 6.21 2.62
CA LYS A 134 2.19 5.27 1.50
C LYS A 134 2.18 5.98 0.14
N PRO A 135 2.59 5.30 -0.94
CA PRO A 135 2.34 5.75 -2.31
C PRO A 135 0.84 5.93 -2.55
N ARG A 136 0.46 6.91 -3.37
CA ARG A 136 -0.90 7.00 -3.89
C ARG A 136 -1.03 6.06 -5.07
N ALA A 137 -2.12 5.31 -5.14
CA ALA A 137 -2.38 4.41 -6.25
C ALA A 137 -3.76 4.65 -6.86
N SER A 138 -3.92 4.33 -8.13
CA SER A 138 -5.21 4.37 -8.81
C SER A 138 -5.27 3.38 -9.96
N ILE A 139 -6.47 2.90 -10.24
CA ILE A 139 -6.80 2.10 -11.41
C ILE A 139 -8.05 2.67 -12.05
N ALA A 140 -8.09 2.69 -13.36
CA ALA A 140 -9.32 2.91 -14.10
C ALA A 140 -9.39 1.95 -15.30
N ALA A 141 -10.59 1.49 -15.61
CA ALA A 141 -10.82 0.55 -16.69
C ALA A 141 -12.12 0.79 -17.41
N THR A 142 -12.09 0.52 -18.72
CA THR A 142 -13.20 0.51 -19.68
C THR A 142 -13.10 -0.77 -20.52
N LYS A 143 -14.06 -0.99 -21.42
CA LYS A 143 -13.99 -2.10 -22.40
C LYS A 143 -12.81 -2.00 -23.36
N VAL A 144 -12.27 -0.81 -23.57
CA VAL A 144 -11.22 -0.58 -24.57
C VAL A 144 -9.85 -0.41 -23.97
N ARG A 145 -9.76 -0.12 -22.66
CA ARG A 145 -8.50 0.21 -22.00
C ARG A 145 -8.58 0.06 -20.50
N ALA A 146 -7.49 -0.36 -19.88
CA ALA A 146 -7.30 -0.24 -18.45
C ALA A 146 -5.91 0.33 -18.14
N HIS A 147 -5.79 1.08 -17.05
CA HIS A 147 -4.50 1.58 -16.60
C HIS A 147 -4.39 1.58 -15.07
N VAL A 148 -3.18 1.40 -14.59
CA VAL A 148 -2.76 1.58 -13.20
C VAL A 148 -1.76 2.73 -13.14
N ASN A 149 -1.95 3.63 -12.20
CA ASN A 149 -0.97 4.66 -11.86
C ASN A 149 -0.59 4.56 -10.38
N VAL A 150 0.72 4.61 -10.10
CA VAL A 150 1.24 4.69 -8.74
C VAL A 150 2.19 5.86 -8.63
N ASP A 151 1.86 6.77 -7.73
CA ASP A 151 2.67 7.94 -7.41
C ASP A 151 3.44 7.68 -6.11
N SER A 152 4.77 7.83 -6.15
CA SER A 152 5.58 7.77 -4.94
C SER A 152 5.17 8.86 -3.96
N ARG A 153 5.67 8.78 -2.74
CA ARG A 153 5.66 9.94 -1.84
C ARG A 153 6.54 11.05 -2.42
N CYS A 154 6.17 12.28 -2.11
CA CYS A 154 6.97 13.46 -2.40
C CYS A 154 8.17 13.49 -1.44
N VAL A 155 9.39 13.61 -1.97
CA VAL A 155 10.64 13.62 -1.20
C VAL A 155 11.53 14.76 -1.67
N LEU A 156 12.31 15.35 -0.76
CA LEU A 156 13.22 16.47 -1.09
C LEU A 156 14.17 16.07 -2.21
N GLY A 157 14.29 16.91 -3.23
CA GLY A 157 15.14 16.69 -4.42
C GLY A 157 14.74 17.56 -5.60
N ASP A 158 15.60 17.64 -6.60
CA ASP A 158 15.29 18.34 -7.85
C ASP A 158 14.77 17.34 -8.90
N PRO A 159 13.51 17.44 -9.38
CA PRO A 159 13.00 16.56 -10.41
C PRO A 159 13.77 16.62 -11.73
N ASN A 160 14.51 17.72 -12.02
CA ASN A 160 15.34 17.81 -13.22
C ASN A 160 16.51 16.83 -13.23
N ASP A 161 16.96 16.35 -12.06
CA ASP A 161 18.03 15.36 -11.96
C ASP A 161 17.57 13.95 -12.42
N TYR A 162 16.25 13.76 -12.66
CA TYR A 162 15.62 12.46 -12.96
C TYR A 162 14.82 12.44 -14.28
N ARG A 163 14.89 13.50 -15.07
CA ARG A 163 14.20 13.61 -16.38
C ARG A 163 15.00 13.03 -17.54
#